data_86b228a6cc9216db0fecc043a1eceac0
#
_entry.id   86b228a6cc9216db0fecc043a1eceac0
#
_cell.length_a   1.000
_cell.length_b   1.000
_cell.length_c   1.000
_cell.angle_alpha   90.00
_cell.angle_beta   90.00
_cell.angle_gamma   90.00
#
_symmetry.space_group_name_H-M   'P 1'
#
loop_
_entity.id
_entity.type
_entity.pdbx_description
1 polymer ?
#
loop_
_entity_poly.entity_id
_entity_poly.type
_entity_poly.pdbx_seq_one_letter_code
_entity_poly.pdbx_strand_id
1 'polypeptide(L)'
;MSNSIITNPEAFVALRNLERTNEKLSKTQERLSTGLKVTSATDDASNFAIAQGVRGDVRALGAITQGLNNSKGIGEIALAGVTAISDLLQDIRQKLTELANGGLTTAQRVIVKADFDKLLSQAYGFVSNSNFNGRNLLISNATNVNTISNLNGTNLTLTARSAPGSGITHLIQSLAGATLGVDGSASNAVNAQSVIVAQYNSLETEINTSLGALGAEIRALKFQTDFLTTVNDSTEIGLGNIVDADLARESAELTALQVRQQLGVQVLGIANQQPQILLNLLGN
;
A
#
# COMPACT_ATOMS: atom_id res chain seq x y z
N MET A 1 66.62 6.08 25.70
CA MET A 1 65.72 7.23 25.62
C MET A 1 66.54 8.40 25.17
N SER A 2 66.27 8.99 24.02
CA SER A 2 67.02 10.16 23.55
C SER A 2 66.42 11.39 24.24
N ASN A 3 67.20 12.00 25.13
CA ASN A 3 66.91 13.28 25.77
C ASN A 3 67.11 14.43 24.78
N SER A 4 66.30 14.43 23.70
CA SER A 4 66.33 15.51 22.73
C SER A 4 65.42 16.65 23.22
N ILE A 5 65.95 17.86 23.25
CA ILE A 5 65.23 19.08 23.59
C ILE A 5 64.34 19.53 22.39
N ILE A 6 64.75 19.17 21.14
CA ILE A 6 64.05 19.58 19.91
C ILE A 6 62.97 18.61 19.51
N THR A 7 63.10 17.29 19.83
CA THR A 7 62.15 16.27 19.47
C THR A 7 61.61 15.58 20.72
N ASN A 8 60.28 15.70 20.96
CA ASN A 8 59.63 15.06 22.13
C ASN A 8 58.78 13.86 21.66
N PRO A 9 59.32 12.62 21.67
CA PRO A 9 58.59 11.43 21.23
C PRO A 9 57.34 11.14 22.06
N GLU A 10 57.35 11.47 23.36
CA GLU A 10 56.22 11.23 24.26
C GLU A 10 55.04 12.15 23.95
N ALA A 11 55.31 13.42 23.62
CA ALA A 11 54.29 14.35 23.16
C ALA A 11 53.66 13.91 21.85
N PHE A 12 54.40 13.34 20.89
CA PHE A 12 53.87 12.79 19.63
C PHE A 12 52.98 11.55 19.90
N VAL A 13 53.33 10.69 20.89
CA VAL A 13 52.50 9.55 21.26
C VAL A 13 51.21 10.04 21.94
N ALA A 14 51.28 11.01 22.85
CA ALA A 14 50.15 11.60 23.51
C ALA A 14 49.21 12.29 22.51
N LEU A 15 49.75 13.04 21.56
CA LEU A 15 48.98 13.70 20.47
C LEU A 15 48.22 12.67 19.64
N ARG A 16 48.88 11.63 19.14
CA ARG A 16 48.24 10.56 18.37
C ARG A 16 47.12 9.85 19.13
N ASN A 17 47.29 9.64 20.43
CA ASN A 17 46.27 9.05 21.26
C ASN A 17 45.08 10.00 21.47
N LEU A 18 45.33 11.29 21.61
CA LEU A 18 44.28 12.32 21.69
C LEU A 18 43.52 12.42 20.37
N GLU A 19 44.21 12.43 19.24
CA GLU A 19 43.57 12.41 17.90
C GLU A 19 42.64 11.20 17.74
N ARG A 20 43.11 9.99 18.06
CA ARG A 20 42.28 8.77 18.01
C ARG A 20 41.05 8.86 18.94
N THR A 21 41.23 9.48 20.13
CA THR A 21 40.11 9.67 21.06
C THR A 21 39.09 10.65 20.51
N ASN A 22 39.54 11.74 19.88
CA ASN A 22 38.67 12.72 19.23
C ASN A 22 37.90 12.13 18.03
N GLU A 23 38.56 11.30 17.22
CA GLU A 23 37.89 10.60 16.11
C GLU A 23 36.79 9.66 16.63
N LYS A 24 37.07 8.87 17.68
CA LYS A 24 36.07 8.00 18.29
C LYS A 24 34.94 8.79 18.92
N LEU A 25 35.25 9.89 19.59
CA LEU A 25 34.27 10.78 20.20
C LEU A 25 33.30 11.34 19.15
N SER A 26 33.84 11.83 18.02
CA SER A 26 33.03 12.32 16.91
C SER A 26 32.11 11.25 16.34
N LYS A 27 32.63 10.02 16.11
CA LYS A 27 31.82 8.89 15.64
C LYS A 27 30.71 8.49 16.61
N THR A 28 31.00 8.44 17.91
CA THR A 28 30.00 8.11 18.94
C THR A 28 28.93 9.20 19.03
N GLN A 29 29.31 10.48 18.89
CA GLN A 29 28.37 11.61 18.82
C GLN A 29 27.47 11.51 17.60
N GLU A 30 28.00 11.16 16.43
CA GLU A 30 27.25 10.94 15.20
C GLU A 30 26.23 9.80 15.36
N ARG A 31 26.66 8.64 15.89
CA ARG A 31 25.80 7.50 16.17
C ARG A 31 24.69 7.82 17.17
N LEU A 32 25.02 8.57 18.21
CA LEU A 32 24.03 9.00 19.20
C LEU A 32 23.01 9.99 18.61
N SER A 33 23.47 10.87 17.71
CA SER A 33 22.62 11.86 17.04
C SER A 33 21.71 11.23 15.98
N THR A 34 22.22 10.25 15.22
CA THR A 34 21.47 9.59 14.13
C THR A 34 20.67 8.38 14.61
N GLY A 35 21.01 7.79 15.74
CA GLY A 35 20.49 6.51 16.22
C GLY A 35 21.03 5.31 15.45
N LEU A 36 21.98 5.51 14.54
CA LEU A 36 22.51 4.47 13.66
C LEU A 36 23.98 4.16 13.95
N LYS A 37 24.32 2.86 13.98
CA LYS A 37 25.73 2.41 14.06
C LYS A 37 26.43 2.43 12.70
N VAL A 38 25.65 2.32 11.61
CA VAL A 38 26.14 2.34 10.22
C VAL A 38 25.42 3.46 9.46
N THR A 39 26.07 4.62 9.36
CA THR A 39 25.53 5.82 8.68
C THR A 39 26.01 5.92 7.25
N SER A 40 27.19 5.38 6.95
CA SER A 40 27.86 5.53 5.65
C SER A 40 28.61 4.26 5.25
N ALA A 41 28.99 4.18 3.97
CA ALA A 41 29.83 3.10 3.45
C ALA A 41 31.25 3.12 4.05
N THR A 42 31.69 4.24 4.62
CA THR A 42 33.00 4.35 5.30
C THR A 42 32.98 3.73 6.70
N ASP A 43 31.80 3.57 7.33
CA ASP A 43 31.68 2.91 8.62
C ASP A 43 31.71 1.39 8.49
N ASP A 44 30.92 0.86 7.57
CA ASP A 44 30.85 -0.55 7.21
C ASP A 44 30.23 -0.69 5.80
N ALA A 45 31.08 -0.88 4.81
CA ALA A 45 30.64 -0.95 3.41
C ALA A 45 29.67 -2.12 3.14
N SER A 46 29.88 -3.27 3.79
CA SER A 46 29.05 -4.46 3.60
C SER A 46 27.65 -4.26 4.19
N ASN A 47 27.58 -3.90 5.47
CA ASN A 47 26.30 -3.68 6.14
C ASN A 47 25.56 -2.48 5.56
N PHE A 48 26.26 -1.43 5.13
CA PHE A 48 25.63 -0.29 4.43
C PHE A 48 25.02 -0.70 3.10
N ALA A 49 25.71 -1.50 2.28
CA ALA A 49 25.20 -1.97 0.99
C ALA A 49 23.95 -2.87 1.17
N ILE A 50 23.98 -3.80 2.15
CA ILE A 50 22.82 -4.64 2.49
C ILE A 50 21.66 -3.76 2.96
N ALA A 51 21.92 -2.82 3.87
CA ALA A 51 20.89 -1.92 4.38
C ALA A 51 20.24 -1.06 3.28
N GLN A 52 21.02 -0.60 2.28
CA GLN A 52 20.45 0.13 1.16
C GLN A 52 19.53 -0.73 0.29
N GLY A 53 19.88 -2.01 0.07
CA GLY A 53 19.01 -2.98 -0.60
C GLY A 53 17.69 -3.16 0.17
N VAL A 54 17.79 -3.44 1.47
CA VAL A 54 16.61 -3.64 2.34
C VAL A 54 15.73 -2.37 2.42
N ARG A 55 16.33 -1.17 2.50
CA ARG A 55 15.58 0.11 2.42
C ARG A 55 14.84 0.26 1.10
N GLY A 56 15.44 -0.20 0.01
CA GLY A 56 14.79 -0.27 -1.30
C GLY A 56 13.55 -1.15 -1.27
N ASP A 57 13.67 -2.36 -0.69
CA ASP A 57 12.58 -3.33 -0.57
C ASP A 57 11.44 -2.80 0.31
N VAL A 58 11.74 -2.20 1.47
CA VAL A 58 10.75 -1.56 2.36
C VAL A 58 9.93 -0.50 1.63
N ARG A 59 10.59 0.38 0.86
CA ARG A 59 9.90 1.41 0.06
C ARG A 59 9.05 0.80 -1.06
N ALA A 60 9.55 -0.24 -1.71
CA ALA A 60 8.83 -0.94 -2.76
C ALA A 60 7.59 -1.67 -2.21
N LEU A 61 7.71 -2.34 -1.04
CA LEU A 61 6.58 -2.97 -0.35
C LEU A 61 5.52 -1.94 0.04
N GLY A 62 5.92 -0.76 0.52
CA GLY A 62 5.00 0.35 0.81
C GLY A 62 4.23 0.81 -0.43
N ALA A 63 4.90 0.95 -1.58
CA ALA A 63 4.27 1.33 -2.84
C ALA A 63 3.29 0.25 -3.35
N ILE A 64 3.65 -1.04 -3.22
CA ILE A 64 2.78 -2.18 -3.57
C ILE A 64 1.53 -2.17 -2.69
N THR A 65 1.69 -2.01 -1.37
CA THR A 65 0.58 -1.94 -0.41
C THR A 65 -0.38 -0.78 -0.74
N GLN A 66 0.15 0.37 -1.12
CA GLN A 66 -0.67 1.50 -1.59
C GLN A 66 -1.43 1.17 -2.87
N GLY A 67 -0.80 0.48 -3.84
CA GLY A 67 -1.44 0.01 -5.07
C GLY A 67 -2.58 -0.98 -4.80
N LEU A 68 -2.36 -1.93 -3.89
CA LEU A 68 -3.38 -2.91 -3.46
C LEU A 68 -4.56 -2.23 -2.77
N ASN A 69 -4.32 -1.26 -1.90
CA ASN A 69 -5.38 -0.49 -1.23
C ASN A 69 -6.20 0.34 -2.22
N ASN A 70 -5.56 0.94 -3.23
CA ASN A 70 -6.27 1.63 -4.31
C ASN A 70 -7.16 0.66 -5.11
N SER A 71 -6.66 -0.50 -5.47
CA SER A 71 -7.42 -1.53 -6.18
C SER A 71 -8.56 -2.09 -5.33
N LYS A 72 -8.33 -2.28 -4.03
CA LYS A 72 -9.37 -2.66 -3.08
C LYS A 72 -10.51 -1.63 -3.07
N GLY A 73 -10.21 -0.32 -3.05
CA GLY A 73 -11.22 0.75 -3.14
C GLY A 73 -12.05 0.68 -4.44
N ILE A 74 -11.39 0.39 -5.58
CA ILE A 74 -12.10 0.17 -6.85
C ILE A 74 -13.08 -1.02 -6.73
N GLY A 75 -12.61 -2.14 -6.14
CA GLY A 75 -13.43 -3.33 -5.94
C GLY A 75 -14.61 -3.09 -5.00
N GLU A 76 -14.40 -2.39 -3.89
CA GLU A 76 -15.45 -2.06 -2.90
C GLU A 76 -16.56 -1.18 -3.50
N ILE A 77 -16.21 -0.19 -4.30
CA ILE A 77 -17.20 0.65 -5.00
C ILE A 77 -17.97 -0.17 -6.05
N ALA A 78 -17.28 -1.05 -6.79
CA ALA A 78 -17.95 -1.94 -7.72
C ALA A 78 -18.91 -2.90 -7.00
N LEU A 79 -18.47 -3.48 -5.85
CA LEU A 79 -19.30 -4.35 -5.03
C LEU A 79 -20.54 -3.62 -4.50
N ALA A 80 -20.39 -2.39 -4.01
CA ALA A 80 -21.51 -1.57 -3.56
C ALA A 80 -22.51 -1.31 -4.69
N GLY A 81 -22.03 -1.01 -5.90
CA GLY A 81 -22.89 -0.85 -7.08
C GLY A 81 -23.66 -2.12 -7.44
N VAL A 82 -22.99 -3.28 -7.47
CA VAL A 82 -23.62 -4.58 -7.75
C VAL A 82 -24.63 -4.94 -6.66
N THR A 83 -24.34 -4.66 -5.38
CA THR A 83 -25.27 -4.89 -4.27
C THR A 83 -26.53 -4.04 -4.42
N ALA A 84 -26.40 -2.75 -4.71
CA ALA A 84 -27.54 -1.87 -4.94
C ALA A 84 -28.41 -2.33 -6.13
N ILE A 85 -27.78 -2.87 -7.19
CA ILE A 85 -28.52 -3.44 -8.32
C ILE A 85 -29.21 -4.73 -7.89
N SER A 86 -28.56 -5.59 -7.08
CA SER A 86 -29.17 -6.82 -6.57
C SER A 86 -30.44 -6.56 -5.75
N ASP A 87 -30.41 -5.52 -4.91
CA ASP A 87 -31.58 -5.11 -4.14
C ASP A 87 -32.73 -4.66 -5.06
N LEU A 88 -32.38 -3.89 -6.10
CA LEU A 88 -33.34 -3.37 -7.08
C LEU A 88 -33.93 -4.48 -7.98
N LEU A 89 -33.22 -5.59 -8.16
CA LEU A 89 -33.71 -6.70 -9.00
C LEU A 89 -35.02 -7.30 -8.48
N GLN A 90 -35.26 -7.26 -7.17
CA GLN A 90 -36.51 -7.77 -6.60
C GLN A 90 -37.72 -6.93 -7.07
N ASP A 91 -37.58 -5.59 -7.07
CA ASP A 91 -38.60 -4.68 -7.53
C ASP A 91 -38.81 -4.81 -9.06
N ILE A 92 -37.72 -4.95 -9.82
CA ILE A 92 -37.75 -5.20 -11.27
C ILE A 92 -38.50 -6.51 -11.55
N ARG A 93 -38.24 -7.57 -10.82
CA ARG A 93 -38.93 -8.86 -10.96
C ARG A 93 -40.44 -8.72 -10.69
N GLN A 94 -40.77 -7.99 -9.60
CA GLN A 94 -42.17 -7.73 -9.26
C GLN A 94 -42.88 -7.04 -10.45
N LYS A 95 -42.33 -5.96 -11.02
CA LYS A 95 -42.92 -5.25 -12.13
C LYS A 95 -43.06 -6.11 -13.40
N LEU A 96 -42.04 -6.93 -13.68
CA LEU A 96 -42.14 -7.90 -14.78
C LEU A 96 -43.24 -8.93 -14.56
N THR A 97 -43.40 -9.42 -13.32
CA THR A 97 -44.46 -10.36 -12.97
C THR A 97 -45.84 -9.71 -13.10
N GLU A 98 -45.97 -8.45 -12.67
CA GLU A 98 -47.21 -7.66 -12.90
C GLU A 98 -47.51 -7.53 -14.40
N LEU A 99 -46.51 -7.20 -15.23
CA LEU A 99 -46.64 -7.11 -16.70
C LEU A 99 -46.93 -8.47 -17.35
N ALA A 100 -46.54 -9.59 -16.75
CA ALA A 100 -46.84 -10.93 -17.21
C ALA A 100 -48.29 -11.33 -16.94
N ASN A 101 -49.06 -10.55 -16.17
CA ASN A 101 -50.48 -10.78 -15.93
C ASN A 101 -51.33 -10.32 -17.12
N GLY A 102 -52.06 -11.25 -17.73
CA GLY A 102 -52.92 -10.98 -18.87
C GLY A 102 -54.19 -10.18 -18.54
N GLY A 103 -54.52 -9.99 -17.26
CA GLY A 103 -55.72 -9.25 -16.80
C GLY A 103 -55.54 -7.73 -16.70
N LEU A 104 -54.33 -7.19 -16.98
CA LEU A 104 -54.07 -5.75 -16.94
C LEU A 104 -54.76 -5.01 -18.14
N THR A 105 -55.43 -3.91 -17.83
CA THR A 105 -55.89 -2.97 -18.85
C THR A 105 -54.68 -2.23 -19.47
N THR A 106 -54.87 -1.67 -20.67
CA THR A 106 -53.85 -0.84 -21.36
C THR A 106 -53.32 0.28 -20.46
N ALA A 107 -54.20 1.01 -19.77
CA ALA A 107 -53.81 2.10 -18.88
C ALA A 107 -52.92 1.61 -17.68
N GLN A 108 -53.29 0.49 -17.08
CA GLN A 108 -52.53 -0.12 -15.98
C GLN A 108 -51.16 -0.60 -16.47
N ARG A 109 -51.11 -1.24 -17.66
CA ARG A 109 -49.87 -1.74 -18.25
C ARG A 109 -48.87 -0.60 -18.56
N VAL A 110 -49.39 0.54 -19.08
CA VAL A 110 -48.56 1.75 -19.30
C VAL A 110 -47.91 2.23 -18.00
N ILE A 111 -48.69 2.27 -16.90
CA ILE A 111 -48.18 2.72 -15.60
C ILE A 111 -47.10 1.77 -15.07
N VAL A 112 -47.37 0.45 -15.07
CA VAL A 112 -46.41 -0.55 -14.57
C VAL A 112 -45.13 -0.58 -15.40
N LYS A 113 -45.27 -0.44 -16.76
CA LYS A 113 -44.10 -0.37 -17.63
C LYS A 113 -43.25 0.89 -17.37
N ALA A 114 -43.88 2.04 -17.18
CA ALA A 114 -43.16 3.28 -16.89
C ALA A 114 -42.38 3.17 -15.55
N ASP A 115 -42.92 2.49 -14.56
CA ASP A 115 -42.26 2.23 -13.30
C ASP A 115 -41.06 1.26 -13.48
N PHE A 116 -41.29 0.17 -14.22
CA PHE A 116 -40.22 -0.76 -14.61
C PHE A 116 -39.08 -0.06 -15.36
N ASP A 117 -39.37 0.81 -16.33
CA ASP A 117 -38.34 1.55 -17.08
C ASP A 117 -37.53 2.50 -16.19
N LYS A 118 -38.17 3.09 -15.16
CA LYS A 118 -37.46 3.91 -14.15
C LYS A 118 -36.52 3.09 -13.27
N LEU A 119 -36.95 1.90 -12.82
CA LEU A 119 -36.12 0.99 -12.06
C LEU A 119 -34.88 0.56 -12.85
N LEU A 120 -35.02 0.25 -14.13
CA LEU A 120 -33.90 -0.05 -15.01
C LEU A 120 -32.96 1.15 -15.21
N SER A 121 -33.51 2.34 -15.37
CA SER A 121 -32.73 3.57 -15.46
C SER A 121 -31.91 3.81 -14.16
N GLN A 122 -32.50 3.50 -13.01
CA GLN A 122 -31.82 3.57 -11.72
C GLN A 122 -30.70 2.51 -11.59
N ALA A 123 -30.97 1.27 -12.03
CA ALA A 123 -29.93 0.23 -12.09
C ALA A 123 -28.75 0.66 -12.97
N TYR A 124 -29.03 1.25 -14.14
CA TYR A 124 -27.99 1.81 -15.00
C TYR A 124 -27.25 2.97 -14.34
N GLY A 125 -27.95 3.80 -13.58
CA GLY A 125 -27.35 4.87 -12.76
C GLY A 125 -26.35 4.31 -11.74
N PHE A 126 -26.67 3.21 -11.06
CA PHE A 126 -25.74 2.55 -10.13
C PHE A 126 -24.49 2.03 -10.84
N VAL A 127 -24.64 1.42 -12.03
CA VAL A 127 -23.50 1.03 -12.86
C VAL A 127 -22.60 2.23 -13.17
N SER A 128 -23.20 3.31 -13.68
CA SER A 128 -22.46 4.50 -14.17
C SER A 128 -21.74 5.23 -13.03
N ASN A 129 -22.34 5.25 -11.83
CA ASN A 129 -21.80 5.93 -10.66
C ASN A 129 -20.80 5.09 -9.86
N SER A 130 -20.64 3.79 -10.17
CA SER A 130 -19.69 2.90 -9.53
C SER A 130 -18.26 3.17 -10.01
N ASN A 131 -17.79 4.40 -9.83
CA ASN A 131 -16.50 4.90 -10.28
C ASN A 131 -15.61 5.26 -9.09
N PHE A 132 -14.38 4.76 -9.08
CA PHE A 132 -13.33 5.15 -8.14
C PHE A 132 -12.09 5.59 -8.91
N ASN A 133 -11.67 6.83 -8.71
CA ASN A 133 -10.48 7.40 -9.35
C ASN A 133 -10.46 7.22 -10.89
N GLY A 134 -11.60 7.43 -11.55
CA GLY A 134 -11.76 7.27 -13.01
C GLY A 134 -11.87 5.81 -13.48
N ARG A 135 -11.89 4.83 -12.58
CA ARG A 135 -12.03 3.40 -12.91
C ARG A 135 -13.40 2.89 -12.50
N ASN A 136 -14.06 2.21 -13.42
CA ASN A 136 -15.33 1.54 -13.20
C ASN A 136 -15.26 0.13 -13.79
N LEU A 137 -15.57 -0.89 -12.97
CA LEU A 137 -15.51 -2.30 -13.36
C LEU A 137 -16.82 -2.82 -13.97
N LEU A 138 -17.90 -2.04 -13.92
CA LEU A 138 -19.26 -2.47 -14.28
C LEU A 138 -19.71 -2.01 -15.67
N ILE A 139 -19.06 -0.99 -16.24
CA ILE A 139 -19.43 -0.46 -17.57
C ILE A 139 -19.01 -1.42 -18.69
N SER A 140 -19.65 -1.32 -19.86
CA SER A 140 -19.49 -2.26 -20.99
C SER A 140 -18.07 -2.36 -21.56
N ASN A 141 -17.22 -1.36 -21.41
CA ASN A 141 -15.85 -1.33 -21.90
C ASN A 141 -14.83 -1.31 -20.76
N ALA A 142 -15.22 -1.79 -19.57
CA ALA A 142 -14.31 -1.87 -18.43
C ALA A 142 -13.15 -2.83 -18.72
N THR A 143 -11.98 -2.50 -18.23
CA THR A 143 -10.79 -3.35 -18.28
C THR A 143 -10.41 -3.84 -16.90
N ASN A 144 -9.82 -5.02 -16.84
CA ASN A 144 -9.31 -5.57 -15.59
C ASN A 144 -8.31 -4.61 -14.93
N VAL A 145 -8.29 -4.60 -13.61
CA VAL A 145 -7.29 -3.89 -12.82
C VAL A 145 -6.26 -4.89 -12.32
N ASN A 146 -5.06 -4.81 -12.88
CA ASN A 146 -3.93 -5.64 -12.48
C ASN A 146 -3.06 -4.86 -11.51
N THR A 147 -2.84 -5.39 -10.33
CA THR A 147 -2.05 -4.76 -9.27
C THR A 147 -0.92 -5.67 -8.86
N ILE A 148 0.30 -5.13 -8.82
CA ILE A 148 1.48 -5.87 -8.36
C ILE A 148 1.25 -6.28 -6.90
N SER A 149 1.48 -7.56 -6.61
CA SER A 149 1.24 -8.17 -5.30
C SER A 149 2.51 -8.50 -4.52
N ASN A 150 3.68 -8.44 -5.15
CA ASN A 150 4.98 -8.71 -4.51
C ASN A 150 6.14 -8.06 -5.27
N LEU A 151 7.34 -8.11 -4.69
CA LEU A 151 8.57 -7.58 -5.30
C LEU A 151 9.00 -8.30 -6.60
N ASN A 152 8.51 -9.53 -6.83
CA ASN A 152 8.83 -10.32 -8.02
C ASN A 152 7.92 -9.98 -9.22
N GLY A 153 7.00 -9.01 -9.08
CA GLY A 153 6.13 -8.56 -10.17
C GLY A 153 4.90 -9.44 -10.41
N THR A 154 4.54 -10.35 -9.49
CA THR A 154 3.28 -11.09 -9.59
C THR A 154 2.10 -10.15 -9.39
N ASN A 155 1.00 -10.36 -10.14
CA ASN A 155 -0.19 -9.52 -10.09
C ASN A 155 -1.36 -10.21 -9.41
N LEU A 156 -2.17 -9.42 -8.68
CA LEU A 156 -3.56 -9.73 -8.39
C LEU A 156 -4.46 -8.94 -9.34
N THR A 157 -5.51 -9.60 -9.84
CA THR A 157 -6.41 -9.03 -10.83
C THR A 157 -7.81 -8.85 -10.25
N LEU A 158 -8.34 -7.63 -10.34
CA LEU A 158 -9.77 -7.38 -10.25
C LEU A 158 -10.36 -7.49 -11.65
N THR A 159 -11.30 -8.39 -11.82
CA THR A 159 -11.91 -8.67 -13.13
C THR A 159 -13.04 -7.69 -13.40
N ALA A 160 -13.03 -7.08 -14.57
CA ALA A 160 -14.12 -6.24 -15.05
C ALA A 160 -15.38 -7.09 -15.34
N ARG A 161 -16.55 -6.57 -14.97
CA ARG A 161 -17.87 -7.21 -15.19
C ARG A 161 -18.50 -6.72 -16.51
N SER A 162 -17.66 -6.68 -17.55
CA SER A 162 -17.97 -6.05 -18.84
C SER A 162 -17.93 -7.03 -20.01
N ALA A 163 -18.10 -8.33 -19.74
CA ALA A 163 -18.04 -9.35 -20.80
C ALA A 163 -19.00 -9.00 -21.96
N PRO A 164 -18.53 -9.04 -23.23
CA PRO A 164 -19.38 -8.74 -24.38
C PRO A 164 -20.59 -9.69 -24.44
N GLY A 165 -21.79 -9.13 -24.46
CA GLY A 165 -23.05 -9.90 -24.55
C GLY A 165 -23.57 -10.46 -23.23
N SER A 166 -22.77 -10.43 -22.12
CA SER A 166 -23.18 -11.01 -20.84
C SER A 166 -22.81 -10.15 -19.62
N GLY A 167 -22.10 -9.03 -19.79
CA GLY A 167 -21.78 -8.13 -18.67
C GLY A 167 -23.00 -7.39 -18.15
N ILE A 168 -22.96 -6.94 -16.89
CA ILE A 168 -24.06 -6.30 -16.17
C ILE A 168 -24.72 -5.18 -17.00
N THR A 169 -23.91 -4.27 -17.56
CA THR A 169 -24.42 -3.16 -18.38
C THR A 169 -25.17 -3.65 -19.58
N HIS A 170 -24.64 -4.66 -20.30
CA HIS A 170 -25.28 -5.21 -21.49
C HIS A 170 -26.62 -5.87 -21.16
N LEU A 171 -26.67 -6.64 -20.05
CA LEU A 171 -27.89 -7.31 -19.63
C LEU A 171 -28.97 -6.33 -19.16
N ILE A 172 -28.63 -5.24 -18.49
CA ILE A 172 -29.56 -4.16 -18.15
C ILE A 172 -30.10 -3.49 -19.42
N GLN A 173 -29.23 -3.22 -20.40
CA GLN A 173 -29.64 -2.64 -21.68
C GLN A 173 -30.53 -3.60 -22.50
N SER A 174 -30.19 -4.89 -22.48
CA SER A 174 -31.02 -5.93 -23.10
C SER A 174 -32.41 -5.99 -22.49
N LEU A 175 -32.51 -5.91 -21.17
CA LEU A 175 -33.78 -5.90 -20.44
C LEU A 175 -34.56 -4.60 -20.70
N ALA A 176 -33.90 -3.45 -20.81
CA ALA A 176 -34.52 -2.17 -21.19
C ALA A 176 -35.02 -2.15 -22.65
N GLY A 177 -34.33 -2.85 -23.54
CA GLY A 177 -34.71 -3.00 -24.95
C GLY A 177 -35.78 -4.07 -25.21
N ALA A 178 -36.22 -4.78 -24.14
CA ALA A 178 -37.22 -5.84 -24.29
C ALA A 178 -38.54 -5.31 -24.81
N THR A 179 -39.16 -6.03 -25.76
CA THR A 179 -40.45 -5.68 -26.36
C THR A 179 -41.59 -6.01 -25.39
N LEU A 180 -41.79 -5.10 -24.44
CA LEU A 180 -42.91 -5.14 -23.47
C LEU A 180 -44.01 -4.20 -23.99
N GLY A 181 -44.95 -4.74 -24.78
CA GLY A 181 -46.05 -3.96 -25.30
C GLY A 181 -46.97 -3.42 -24.21
N VAL A 182 -47.62 -2.29 -24.49
CA VAL A 182 -48.52 -1.59 -23.57
C VAL A 182 -49.98 -1.71 -23.94
N ASP A 183 -50.32 -2.28 -25.12
CA ASP A 183 -51.68 -2.62 -25.45
C ASP A 183 -52.19 -3.80 -24.60
N GLY A 184 -53.49 -3.94 -24.42
CA GLY A 184 -54.10 -5.00 -23.61
C GLY A 184 -54.06 -6.40 -24.21
N SER A 185 -53.17 -6.66 -25.20
CA SER A 185 -53.14 -7.96 -25.89
C SER A 185 -52.47 -9.05 -25.03
N ALA A 186 -52.97 -10.27 -25.13
CA ALA A 186 -52.42 -11.43 -24.40
C ALA A 186 -50.95 -11.73 -24.80
N SER A 187 -50.54 -11.36 -26.02
CA SER A 187 -49.16 -11.52 -26.49
C SER A 187 -48.17 -10.70 -25.67
N ASN A 188 -48.58 -9.55 -25.12
CA ASN A 188 -47.70 -8.74 -24.25
C ASN A 188 -47.46 -9.39 -22.90
N ALA A 189 -48.39 -10.14 -22.33
CA ALA A 189 -48.20 -10.93 -21.14
C ALA A 189 -47.21 -12.09 -21.41
N VAL A 190 -47.33 -12.78 -22.53
CA VAL A 190 -46.43 -13.85 -22.96
C VAL A 190 -45.01 -13.31 -23.22
N ASN A 191 -44.89 -12.13 -23.82
CA ASN A 191 -43.60 -11.47 -24.01
C ASN A 191 -42.95 -11.14 -22.65
N ALA A 192 -43.69 -10.62 -21.67
CA ALA A 192 -43.16 -10.36 -20.34
C ALA A 192 -42.72 -11.64 -19.65
N GLN A 193 -43.43 -12.75 -19.79
CA GLN A 193 -43.00 -14.07 -19.27
C GLN A 193 -41.70 -14.55 -19.92
N SER A 194 -41.54 -14.38 -21.24
CA SER A 194 -40.30 -14.76 -21.95
C SER A 194 -39.11 -13.89 -21.50
N VAL A 195 -39.34 -12.61 -21.24
CA VAL A 195 -38.32 -11.68 -20.73
C VAL A 195 -37.85 -12.07 -19.32
N ILE A 196 -38.77 -12.53 -18.42
CA ILE A 196 -38.39 -13.06 -17.10
C ILE A 196 -37.47 -14.26 -17.27
N VAL A 197 -37.82 -15.21 -18.08
CA VAL A 197 -37.08 -16.47 -18.22
C VAL A 197 -35.73 -16.27 -18.89
N ALA A 198 -35.64 -15.45 -19.92
CA ALA A 198 -34.40 -15.30 -20.69
C ALA A 198 -33.50 -14.16 -20.16
N GLN A 199 -34.03 -12.94 -20.10
CA GLN A 199 -33.21 -11.74 -19.88
C GLN A 199 -33.03 -11.44 -18.38
N TYR A 200 -34.12 -11.48 -17.59
CA TYR A 200 -34.05 -11.23 -16.16
C TYR A 200 -33.20 -12.29 -15.42
N ASN A 201 -33.45 -13.57 -15.65
CA ASN A 201 -32.68 -14.66 -15.01
C ASN A 201 -31.19 -14.61 -15.38
N SER A 202 -30.86 -14.18 -16.63
CA SER A 202 -29.47 -13.98 -17.03
C SER A 202 -28.82 -12.83 -16.24
N LEU A 203 -29.52 -11.72 -16.04
CA LEU A 203 -29.05 -10.57 -15.27
C LEU A 203 -28.88 -10.97 -13.78
N GLU A 204 -29.86 -11.66 -13.18
CA GLU A 204 -29.80 -12.14 -11.81
C GLU A 204 -28.61 -13.07 -11.59
N THR A 205 -28.36 -13.99 -12.52
CA THR A 205 -27.22 -14.91 -12.47
C THR A 205 -25.89 -14.16 -12.55
N GLU A 206 -25.77 -13.18 -13.46
CA GLU A 206 -24.55 -12.38 -13.59
C GLU A 206 -24.30 -11.50 -12.35
N ILE A 207 -25.34 -10.91 -11.77
CA ILE A 207 -25.24 -10.14 -10.51
C ILE A 207 -24.75 -11.03 -9.38
N ASN A 208 -25.35 -12.21 -9.18
CA ASN A 208 -24.96 -13.14 -8.11
C ASN A 208 -23.51 -13.64 -8.31
N THR A 209 -23.12 -13.95 -9.54
CA THR A 209 -21.74 -14.35 -9.89
C THR A 209 -20.77 -13.21 -9.61
N SER A 210 -21.12 -12.00 -10.00
CA SER A 210 -20.30 -10.79 -9.78
C SER A 210 -20.14 -10.46 -8.30
N LEU A 211 -21.19 -10.58 -7.48
CA LEU A 211 -21.11 -10.42 -6.02
C LEU A 211 -20.12 -11.42 -5.38
N GLY A 212 -20.25 -12.69 -5.77
CA GLY A 212 -19.36 -13.75 -5.25
C GLY A 212 -17.92 -13.52 -5.64
N ALA A 213 -17.68 -13.23 -6.92
CA ALA A 213 -16.34 -13.05 -7.45
C ALA A 213 -15.67 -11.76 -6.95
N LEU A 214 -16.36 -10.60 -6.94
CA LEU A 214 -15.85 -9.36 -6.38
C LEU A 214 -15.53 -9.51 -4.88
N GLY A 215 -16.42 -10.17 -4.14
CA GLY A 215 -16.17 -10.46 -2.73
C GLY A 215 -14.93 -11.32 -2.50
N ALA A 216 -14.68 -12.31 -3.36
CA ALA A 216 -13.48 -13.15 -3.29
C ALA A 216 -12.21 -12.37 -3.66
N GLU A 217 -12.27 -11.59 -4.75
CA GLU A 217 -11.16 -10.75 -5.22
C GLU A 217 -10.75 -9.69 -4.17
N ILE A 218 -11.73 -9.02 -3.53
CA ILE A 218 -11.48 -8.04 -2.47
C ILE A 218 -10.85 -8.70 -1.24
N ARG A 219 -11.32 -9.90 -0.86
CA ARG A 219 -10.70 -10.66 0.24
C ARG A 219 -9.25 -11.04 -0.08
N ALA A 220 -8.97 -11.45 -1.32
CA ALA A 220 -7.61 -11.77 -1.75
C ALA A 220 -6.69 -10.54 -1.67
N LEU A 221 -7.16 -9.36 -2.12
CA LEU A 221 -6.44 -8.10 -1.99
C LEU A 221 -6.18 -7.76 -0.51
N LYS A 222 -7.18 -7.93 0.35
CA LYS A 222 -7.04 -7.68 1.78
C LYS A 222 -5.99 -8.59 2.42
N PHE A 223 -6.07 -9.91 2.19
CA PHE A 223 -5.10 -10.85 2.75
C PHE A 223 -3.69 -10.56 2.27
N GLN A 224 -3.53 -10.18 0.99
CA GLN A 224 -2.24 -9.79 0.45
C GLN A 224 -1.71 -8.50 1.10
N THR A 225 -2.57 -7.52 1.32
CA THR A 225 -2.20 -6.26 2.00
C THR A 225 -1.76 -6.54 3.45
N ASP A 226 -2.51 -7.34 4.19
CA ASP A 226 -2.22 -7.71 5.58
C ASP A 226 -0.88 -8.49 5.66
N PHE A 227 -0.66 -9.42 4.72
CA PHE A 227 0.61 -10.17 4.61
C PHE A 227 1.79 -9.24 4.33
N LEU A 228 1.67 -8.33 3.33
CA LEU A 228 2.74 -7.40 2.99
C LEU A 228 3.05 -6.41 4.11
N THR A 229 2.07 -6.00 4.89
CA THR A 229 2.29 -5.19 6.09
C THR A 229 3.16 -5.94 7.09
N THR A 230 2.85 -7.21 7.37
CA THR A 230 3.66 -8.05 8.27
C THR A 230 5.09 -8.26 7.73
N VAL A 231 5.23 -8.47 6.42
CA VAL A 231 6.56 -8.60 5.77
C VAL A 231 7.33 -7.30 5.87
N ASN A 232 6.69 -6.17 5.63
CA ASN A 232 7.30 -4.84 5.73
C ASN A 232 7.81 -4.57 7.15
N ASP A 233 6.98 -4.81 8.16
CA ASP A 233 7.34 -4.63 9.57
C ASP A 233 8.54 -5.53 9.96
N SER A 234 8.51 -6.79 9.54
CA SER A 234 9.60 -7.75 9.78
C SER A 234 10.90 -7.32 9.09
N THR A 235 10.78 -6.78 7.88
CA THR A 235 11.93 -6.29 7.10
C THR A 235 12.52 -5.02 7.73
N GLU A 236 11.68 -4.12 8.24
CA GLU A 236 12.11 -2.92 8.96
C GLU A 236 12.81 -3.26 10.27
N ILE A 237 12.29 -4.22 11.06
CA ILE A 237 12.96 -4.76 12.24
C ILE A 237 14.32 -5.39 11.85
N GLY A 238 14.34 -6.17 10.77
CA GLY A 238 15.59 -6.75 10.25
C GLY A 238 16.61 -5.69 9.83
N LEU A 239 16.16 -4.61 9.22
CA LEU A 239 16.98 -3.46 8.87
C LEU A 239 17.56 -2.78 10.14
N GLY A 240 16.72 -2.56 11.16
CA GLY A 240 17.15 -2.00 12.45
C GLY A 240 18.26 -2.83 13.10
N ASN A 241 18.16 -4.14 13.09
CA ASN A 241 19.22 -5.03 13.61
C ASN A 241 20.58 -4.85 12.90
N ILE A 242 20.55 -4.44 11.63
CA ILE A 242 21.77 -4.19 10.84
C ILE A 242 22.34 -2.80 11.11
N VAL A 243 21.49 -1.77 11.22
CA VAL A 243 21.95 -0.37 11.20
C VAL A 243 21.76 0.41 12.48
N ASP A 244 20.86 0.00 13.41
CA ASP A 244 20.55 0.77 14.59
C ASP A 244 21.67 0.67 15.65
N ALA A 245 21.86 1.74 16.37
CA ALA A 245 22.80 1.83 17.50
C ALA A 245 22.08 1.56 18.83
N ASP A 246 22.76 0.87 19.72
CA ASP A 246 22.36 0.80 21.13
C ASP A 246 22.70 2.13 21.82
N LEU A 247 21.72 3.00 21.93
CA LEU A 247 21.89 4.35 22.48
C LEU A 247 22.37 4.34 23.95
N ALA A 248 22.04 3.32 24.74
CA ALA A 248 22.50 3.20 26.12
C ALA A 248 24.01 2.94 26.14
N ARG A 249 24.50 2.04 25.32
CA ARG A 249 25.89 1.72 25.15
C ARG A 249 26.70 2.89 24.57
N GLU A 250 26.17 3.54 23.50
CA GLU A 250 26.84 4.69 22.89
C GLU A 250 26.92 5.90 23.86
N SER A 251 25.92 6.12 24.72
CA SER A 251 25.95 7.16 25.74
C SER A 251 27.02 6.90 26.82
N ALA A 252 27.17 5.64 27.25
CA ALA A 252 28.22 5.25 28.18
C ALA A 252 29.62 5.43 27.54
N GLU A 253 29.78 5.02 26.26
CA GLU A 253 31.02 5.19 25.51
C GLU A 253 31.35 6.69 25.32
N LEU A 254 30.35 7.53 25.02
CA LEU A 254 30.51 8.99 24.91
C LEU A 254 31.10 9.57 26.19
N THR A 255 30.51 9.24 27.33
CA THR A 255 30.98 9.72 28.63
C THR A 255 32.42 9.26 28.92
N ALA A 256 32.73 7.99 28.63
CA ALA A 256 34.10 7.45 28.80
C ALA A 256 35.11 8.14 27.86
N LEU A 257 34.76 8.42 26.63
CA LEU A 257 35.61 9.11 25.67
C LEU A 257 35.82 10.59 26.02
N GLN A 258 34.81 11.28 26.57
CA GLN A 258 34.97 12.64 27.10
C GLN A 258 35.98 12.71 28.25
N VAL A 259 35.90 11.77 29.19
CA VAL A 259 36.89 11.66 30.28
C VAL A 259 38.28 11.35 29.71
N ARG A 260 38.42 10.40 28.77
CA ARG A 260 39.68 10.09 28.10
C ARG A 260 40.28 11.29 27.35
N GLN A 261 39.42 12.09 26.68
CA GLN A 261 39.85 13.32 26.02
C GLN A 261 40.48 14.32 27.02
N GLN A 262 39.76 14.56 28.15
CA GLN A 262 40.26 15.46 29.20
C GLN A 262 41.58 14.98 29.79
N LEU A 263 41.70 13.68 30.07
CA LEU A 263 42.95 13.07 30.52
C LEU A 263 44.06 13.15 29.48
N GLY A 264 43.73 12.94 28.19
CA GLY A 264 44.68 13.05 27.09
C GLY A 264 45.29 14.44 26.95
N VAL A 265 44.46 15.49 27.12
CA VAL A 265 44.94 16.89 27.13
C VAL A 265 45.87 17.14 28.30
N GLN A 266 45.58 16.61 29.50
CA GLN A 266 46.45 16.74 30.67
C GLN A 266 47.79 16.02 30.47
N VAL A 267 47.75 14.77 29.95
CA VAL A 267 48.97 13.99 29.62
C VAL A 267 49.84 14.70 28.61
N LEU A 268 49.23 15.29 27.56
CA LEU A 268 49.94 16.09 26.56
C LEU A 268 50.61 17.32 27.20
N GLY A 269 49.92 17.99 28.15
CA GLY A 269 50.45 19.11 28.91
C GLY A 269 51.69 18.69 29.73
N ILE A 270 51.64 17.56 30.44
CA ILE A 270 52.76 17.01 31.21
C ILE A 270 53.92 16.63 30.28
N ALA A 271 53.64 15.95 29.15
CA ALA A 271 54.68 15.56 28.20
C ALA A 271 55.43 16.77 27.60
N ASN A 272 54.72 17.89 27.41
CA ASN A 272 55.32 19.13 26.93
C ASN A 272 56.14 19.87 27.98
N GLN A 273 55.96 19.61 29.27
CA GLN A 273 56.77 20.23 30.35
C GLN A 273 58.10 19.51 30.55
N GLN A 274 58.27 18.24 30.18
CA GLN A 274 59.52 17.49 30.36
C GLN A 274 60.76 18.16 29.73
N PRO A 275 60.73 18.66 28.49
CA PRO A 275 61.87 19.38 27.92
C PRO A 275 62.23 20.67 28.65
N GLN A 276 61.25 21.36 29.25
CA GLN A 276 61.46 22.60 30.00
C GLN A 276 62.20 22.33 31.34
N ILE A 277 61.92 21.22 31.99
CA ILE A 277 62.61 20.82 33.21
C ILE A 277 64.10 20.54 32.92
N LEU A 278 64.41 19.90 31.79
CA LEU A 278 65.77 19.67 31.32
C LEU A 278 66.49 20.98 30.96
N LEU A 279 65.78 21.93 30.32
CA LEU A 279 66.33 23.25 30.00
C LEU A 279 66.65 24.03 31.29
N ASN A 280 65.81 24.00 32.31
CA ASN A 280 66.00 24.64 33.60
C ASN A 280 67.17 24.02 34.40
N LEU A 281 67.43 22.71 34.18
CA LEU A 281 68.56 22.01 34.86
C LEU A 281 69.88 22.28 34.15
N LEU A 282 69.90 22.57 32.85
CA LEU A 282 71.13 22.88 32.07
C LEU A 282 71.44 24.37 32.01
N GLY A 283 70.51 25.25 32.43
CA GLY A 283 70.62 26.71 32.39
C GLY A 283 71.08 27.35 33.71
N ASN A 284 71.48 26.60 34.74
CA ASN A 284 72.07 27.11 35.97
C ASN A 284 73.55 26.78 36.03
#